data_da2db2322931adb168826e3d1db4b9ec
#
_entry.id   da2db2322931adb168826e3d1db4b9ec
#
_cell.length_a   1.000
_cell.length_b   1.000
_cell.length_c   1.000
_cell.angle_alpha   90.00
_cell.angle_beta   90.00
_cell.angle_gamma   90.00
#
_symmetry.space_group_name_H-M   'P 1'
#
loop_
_entity.id
_entity.type
_entity.pdbx_description
1 polymer ?
#
loop_
_entity_poly.entity_id
_entity_poly.type
_entity_poly.pdbx_seq_one_letter_code
_entity_poly.pdbx_strand_id
1 'polypeptide(L)'
;MKRELRRWEIVGFIATGLFGTLLHFVYEWSGGNRVVAAFSAVDESTWEHMKLLFIPFLVFTVVEFIVFSEAFRNFFAVKAASILLGLVSIPALFYTLTGMFGKLPDWVNITIFFLADALLYFVSYRLLTDGALRGGAMQLIGFVLLWALLFAFVWFTYRPLHLPLFLDPVSGCYGLETPC
;
A
#
# COMPACT_ATOMS: atom_id res chain seq x y z
N MET A 1 -11.41 -24.56 -0.60
CA MET A 1 -11.42 -23.20 -1.16
C MET A 1 -11.41 -22.09 -0.11
N LYS A 2 -12.47 -21.83 0.72
CA LYS A 2 -12.44 -20.74 1.74
C LYS A 2 -11.29 -20.87 2.78
N ARG A 3 -10.95 -22.11 3.20
CA ARG A 3 -9.86 -22.37 4.14
C ARG A 3 -8.47 -22.08 3.52
N GLU A 4 -8.31 -22.39 2.26
CA GLU A 4 -7.08 -22.08 1.51
C GLU A 4 -6.93 -20.59 1.28
N LEU A 5 -7.99 -19.92 0.78
CA LEU A 5 -7.98 -18.47 0.63
C LEU A 5 -7.59 -17.78 1.95
N ARG A 6 -8.19 -18.17 3.09
CA ARG A 6 -7.83 -17.59 4.39
C ARG A 6 -6.35 -17.76 4.72
N ARG A 7 -5.75 -18.91 4.37
CA ARG A 7 -4.30 -19.13 4.58
C ARG A 7 -3.47 -18.20 3.70
N TRP A 8 -3.85 -18.03 2.44
CA TRP A 8 -3.18 -17.15 1.51
C TRP A 8 -3.28 -15.68 1.93
N GLU A 9 -4.45 -15.23 2.37
CA GLU A 9 -4.59 -13.85 2.89
C GLU A 9 -3.74 -13.62 4.15
N ILE A 10 -3.59 -14.63 5.02
CA ILE A 10 -2.67 -14.53 6.17
C ILE A 10 -1.21 -14.48 5.71
N VAL A 11 -0.83 -15.31 4.74
CA VAL A 11 0.53 -15.28 4.16
C VAL A 11 0.78 -13.93 3.48
N GLY A 12 -0.21 -13.40 2.77
CA GLY A 12 -0.15 -12.07 2.16
C GLY A 12 0.07 -10.96 3.17
N PHE A 13 -0.69 -10.94 4.26
CA PHE A 13 -0.49 -10.01 5.37
C PHE A 13 0.94 -10.07 5.92
N ILE A 14 1.46 -11.28 6.20
CA ILE A 14 2.83 -11.45 6.70
C ILE A 14 3.86 -11.00 5.65
N ALA A 15 3.66 -11.38 4.39
CA ALA A 15 4.57 -11.02 3.30
C ALA A 15 4.58 -9.50 3.06
N THR A 16 3.41 -8.87 2.99
CA THR A 16 3.29 -7.42 2.80
C THR A 16 3.92 -6.65 3.96
N GLY A 17 3.65 -7.05 5.20
CA GLY A 17 4.26 -6.44 6.37
C GLY A 17 5.78 -6.57 6.38
N LEU A 18 6.30 -7.76 6.09
CA LEU A 18 7.74 -8.01 6.05
C LEU A 18 8.44 -7.25 4.92
N PHE A 19 7.95 -7.40 3.68
CA PHE A 19 8.57 -6.74 2.53
C PHE A 19 8.38 -5.23 2.55
N GLY A 20 7.24 -4.73 3.04
CA GLY A 20 7.02 -3.29 3.25
C GLY A 20 8.03 -2.70 4.23
N THR A 21 8.26 -3.38 5.35
CA THR A 21 9.30 -2.97 6.32
C THR A 21 10.70 -3.00 5.70
N LEU A 22 11.03 -4.01 4.89
CA LEU A 22 12.33 -4.08 4.21
C LEU A 22 12.49 -2.97 3.18
N LEU A 23 11.47 -2.70 2.37
CA LEU A 23 11.48 -1.64 1.35
C LEU A 23 11.70 -0.24 1.95
N HIS A 24 11.43 -0.05 3.23
CA HIS A 24 11.72 1.21 3.91
C HIS A 24 13.23 1.54 3.90
N PHE A 25 14.09 0.53 3.93
CA PHE A 25 15.54 0.69 4.00
C PHE A 25 16.26 0.50 2.65
N VAL A 26 15.60 -0.14 1.68
CA VAL A 26 16.25 -0.57 0.42
C VAL A 26 16.77 0.61 -0.41
N TYR A 27 16.09 1.76 -0.40
CA TYR A 27 16.57 2.95 -1.09
C TYR A 27 17.91 3.43 -0.52
N GLU A 28 18.04 3.53 0.78
CA GLU A 28 19.28 3.92 1.45
C GLU A 28 20.39 2.88 1.22
N TRP A 29 20.09 1.57 1.37
CA TRP A 29 21.04 0.50 1.10
C TRP A 29 21.53 0.46 -0.35
N SER A 30 20.73 0.92 -1.29
CA SER A 30 21.10 1.01 -2.72
C SER A 30 22.00 2.20 -3.05
N GLY A 31 22.33 3.04 -2.06
CA GLY A 31 23.09 4.28 -2.27
C GLY A 31 22.29 5.37 -2.99
N GLY A 32 20.96 5.40 -2.80
CA GLY A 32 20.11 6.40 -3.44
C GLY A 32 19.80 6.11 -4.92
N ASN A 33 19.76 4.83 -5.30
CA ASN A 33 19.52 4.43 -6.69
C ASN A 33 18.13 4.86 -7.15
N ARG A 34 18.04 5.62 -8.24
CA ARG A 34 16.79 6.18 -8.77
C ARG A 34 15.79 5.11 -9.22
N VAL A 35 16.23 3.96 -9.71
CA VAL A 35 15.32 2.88 -10.09
C VAL A 35 14.69 2.24 -8.84
N VAL A 36 15.49 2.09 -7.78
CA VAL A 36 15.02 1.58 -6.49
C VAL A 36 14.01 2.52 -5.85
N ALA A 37 14.19 3.83 -6.00
CA ALA A 37 13.27 4.87 -5.53
C ALA A 37 11.82 4.66 -6.00
N ALA A 38 11.62 4.10 -7.19
CA ALA A 38 10.29 3.83 -7.73
C ALA A 38 9.46 2.86 -6.86
N PHE A 39 10.12 1.97 -6.10
CA PHE A 39 9.49 0.87 -5.37
C PHE A 39 9.70 0.92 -3.85
N SER A 40 10.65 1.71 -3.39
CA SER A 40 11.11 1.84 -2.00
C SER A 40 10.81 3.25 -1.48
N ALA A 41 10.67 3.44 -0.17
CA ALA A 41 10.52 4.78 0.41
C ALA A 41 11.79 5.59 0.20
N VAL A 42 11.64 6.84 -0.21
CA VAL A 42 12.75 7.77 -0.44
C VAL A 42 12.86 8.82 0.67
N ASP A 43 11.78 9.02 1.42
CA ASP A 43 11.65 9.95 2.54
C ASP A 43 10.60 9.43 3.55
N GLU A 44 10.39 10.17 4.64
CA GLU A 44 9.45 9.84 5.72
C GLU A 44 8.03 10.40 5.49
N SER A 45 7.67 10.77 4.25
CA SER A 45 6.33 11.28 3.95
C SER A 45 5.27 10.18 4.08
N THR A 46 4.05 10.58 4.38
CA THR A 46 2.91 9.66 4.44
C THR A 46 2.68 8.95 3.10
N TRP A 47 2.93 9.63 1.98
CA TRP A 47 2.83 9.06 0.64
C TRP A 47 3.79 7.88 0.44
N GLU A 48 5.04 8.06 0.83
CA GLU A 48 6.05 7.01 0.71
C GLU A 48 5.73 5.80 1.60
N HIS A 49 5.20 6.03 2.80
CA HIS A 49 4.71 4.93 3.66
C HIS A 49 3.51 4.18 3.07
N MET A 50 2.60 4.88 2.38
CA MET A 50 1.53 4.22 1.62
C MET A 50 2.08 3.34 0.49
N LYS A 51 3.16 3.78 -0.18
CA LYS A 51 3.84 2.98 -1.21
C LYS A 51 4.40 1.67 -0.64
N LEU A 52 4.93 1.68 0.58
CA LEU A 52 5.44 0.48 1.26
C LEU A 52 4.34 -0.58 1.51
N LEU A 53 3.09 -0.16 1.67
CA LEU A 53 1.96 -1.07 1.74
C LEU A 53 1.56 -1.57 0.34
N PHE A 54 1.51 -0.66 -0.63
CA PHE A 54 0.98 -0.94 -1.95
C PHE A 54 1.87 -1.88 -2.78
N ILE A 55 3.18 -1.65 -2.82
CA ILE A 55 4.09 -2.40 -3.71
C ILE A 55 4.12 -3.91 -3.35
N PRO A 56 4.37 -4.33 -2.11
CA PRO A 56 4.34 -5.75 -1.76
C PRO A 56 2.96 -6.37 -1.94
N PHE A 57 1.89 -5.65 -1.59
CA PHE A 57 0.52 -6.10 -1.84
C PHE A 57 0.26 -6.35 -3.33
N LEU A 58 0.68 -5.45 -4.22
CA LEU A 58 0.49 -5.62 -5.67
C LEU A 58 1.25 -6.85 -6.18
N VAL A 59 2.50 -7.04 -5.74
CA VAL A 59 3.30 -8.23 -6.09
C VAL A 59 2.62 -9.50 -5.61
N PHE A 60 2.13 -9.50 -4.36
CA PHE A 60 1.41 -10.65 -3.81
C PHE A 60 0.08 -10.89 -4.53
N THR A 61 -0.63 -9.82 -4.91
CA THR A 61 -1.87 -9.90 -5.71
C THR A 61 -1.63 -10.60 -7.06
N VAL A 62 -0.49 -10.37 -7.72
CA VAL A 62 -0.13 -11.08 -8.96
C VAL A 62 0.06 -12.58 -8.69
N VAL A 63 0.70 -12.95 -7.59
CA VAL A 63 0.88 -14.36 -7.20
C VAL A 63 -0.48 -15.01 -6.90
N GLU A 64 -1.35 -14.34 -6.13
CA GLU A 64 -2.70 -14.83 -5.84
C GLU A 64 -3.57 -14.94 -7.10
N PHE A 65 -3.40 -14.04 -8.06
CA PHE A 65 -4.12 -14.11 -9.34
C PHE A 65 -3.82 -15.41 -10.08
N ILE A 66 -2.56 -15.84 -10.13
CA ILE A 66 -2.15 -17.10 -10.77
C ILE A 66 -2.86 -18.30 -10.11
N VAL A 67 -3.07 -18.24 -8.78
CA VAL A 67 -3.65 -19.36 -8.01
C VAL A 67 -5.18 -19.34 -8.01
N PHE A 68 -5.79 -18.14 -7.95
CA PHE A 68 -7.21 -17.99 -7.61
C PHE A 68 -8.06 -17.29 -8.68
N SER A 69 -7.52 -16.83 -9.81
CA SER A 69 -8.27 -16.06 -10.81
C SER A 69 -9.51 -16.80 -11.35
N GLU A 70 -9.41 -18.10 -11.54
CA GLU A 70 -10.54 -18.93 -12.01
C GLU A 70 -11.60 -19.15 -10.92
N ALA A 71 -11.19 -19.12 -9.64
CA ALA A 71 -12.08 -19.38 -8.51
C ALA A 71 -12.90 -18.16 -8.09
N PHE A 72 -12.37 -16.93 -8.31
CA PHE A 72 -12.99 -15.69 -7.85
C PHE A 72 -13.20 -14.69 -9.00
N ARG A 73 -14.42 -14.65 -9.53
CA ARG A 73 -14.83 -13.72 -10.60
C ARG A 73 -14.86 -12.25 -10.20
N ASN A 74 -14.59 -11.94 -8.95
CA ASN A 74 -14.54 -10.59 -8.36
C ASN A 74 -13.13 -10.17 -7.94
N PHE A 75 -12.10 -10.87 -8.39
CA PHE A 75 -10.73 -10.74 -7.89
C PHE A 75 -10.18 -9.33 -7.97
N PHE A 76 -10.06 -8.74 -9.16
CA PHE A 76 -9.44 -7.41 -9.32
C PHE A 76 -10.22 -6.30 -8.63
N ALA A 77 -11.55 -6.31 -8.71
CA ALA A 77 -12.39 -5.32 -8.05
C ALA A 77 -12.22 -5.37 -6.53
N VAL A 78 -12.15 -6.58 -5.96
CA VAL A 78 -11.94 -6.76 -4.52
C VAL A 78 -10.53 -6.33 -4.11
N LYS A 79 -9.50 -6.75 -4.82
CA LYS A 79 -8.11 -6.34 -4.51
C LYS A 79 -7.94 -4.82 -4.58
N ALA A 80 -8.51 -4.18 -5.60
CA ALA A 80 -8.50 -2.72 -5.71
C ALA A 80 -9.25 -2.03 -4.56
N ALA A 81 -10.46 -2.49 -4.22
CA ALA A 81 -11.22 -1.92 -3.11
C ALA A 81 -10.50 -2.11 -1.76
N SER A 82 -9.91 -3.27 -1.53
CA SER A 82 -9.20 -3.58 -0.29
C SER A 82 -7.96 -2.72 -0.11
N ILE A 83 -7.14 -2.57 -1.16
CA ILE A 83 -5.94 -1.73 -1.07
C ILE A 83 -6.30 -0.26 -0.91
N LEU A 84 -7.32 0.24 -1.60
CA LEU A 84 -7.77 1.62 -1.42
C LEU A 84 -8.17 1.90 0.03
N LEU A 85 -8.89 0.98 0.67
CA LEU A 85 -9.25 1.13 2.07
C LEU A 85 -8.01 1.13 2.97
N GLY A 86 -7.05 0.24 2.75
CA GLY A 86 -5.77 0.23 3.45
C GLY A 86 -5.01 1.55 3.28
N LEU A 87 -4.87 2.01 2.03
CA LEU A 87 -4.17 3.26 1.70
C LEU A 87 -4.82 4.49 2.35
N VAL A 88 -6.15 4.58 2.32
CA VAL A 88 -6.88 5.70 2.94
C VAL A 88 -6.80 5.66 4.47
N SER A 89 -6.75 4.47 5.07
CA SER A 89 -6.68 4.33 6.53
C SER A 89 -5.36 4.87 7.11
N ILE A 90 -4.24 4.81 6.39
CA ILE A 90 -2.96 5.34 6.85
C ILE A 90 -3.02 6.85 7.10
N PRO A 91 -3.29 7.72 6.12
CA PRO A 91 -3.37 9.16 6.37
C PRO A 91 -4.53 9.52 7.29
N ALA A 92 -5.66 8.82 7.23
CA ALA A 92 -6.79 9.07 8.12
C ALA A 92 -6.40 8.89 9.59
N LEU A 93 -5.74 7.78 9.94
CA LEU A 93 -5.27 7.53 11.30
C LEU A 93 -4.12 8.46 11.67
N PHE A 94 -3.12 8.61 10.79
CA PHE A 94 -1.95 9.43 11.04
C PHE A 94 -2.31 10.88 11.33
N TYR A 95 -3.08 11.54 10.46
CA TYR A 95 -3.43 12.96 10.65
C TYR A 95 -4.43 13.16 11.79
N THR A 96 -5.33 12.20 12.03
CA THR A 96 -6.24 12.29 13.19
C THR A 96 -5.47 12.23 14.50
N LEU A 97 -4.59 11.23 14.65
CA LEU A 97 -3.82 11.06 15.88
C LEU A 97 -2.81 12.19 16.07
N THR A 98 -2.13 12.62 15.01
CA THR A 98 -1.21 13.75 15.06
C THR A 98 -1.94 15.07 15.40
N GLY A 99 -3.14 15.27 14.87
CA GLY A 99 -3.96 16.43 15.19
C GLY A 99 -4.45 16.46 16.64
N MET A 100 -4.65 15.29 17.25
CA MET A 100 -5.11 15.16 18.64
C MET A 100 -3.96 15.22 19.66
N PHE A 101 -2.83 14.60 19.35
CA PHE A 101 -1.75 14.34 20.31
C PHE A 101 -0.42 15.02 19.95
N GLY A 102 -0.33 15.68 18.79
CA GLY A 102 0.91 16.25 18.29
C GLY A 102 1.82 15.19 17.67
N LYS A 103 3.15 15.39 17.76
CA LYS A 103 4.14 14.47 17.19
C LYS A 103 4.00 13.07 17.79
N LEU A 104 3.77 12.08 16.94
CA LEU A 104 3.62 10.69 17.34
C LEU A 104 4.98 10.00 17.45
N PRO A 105 5.16 9.08 18.40
CA PRO A 105 6.34 8.21 18.44
C PRO A 105 6.30 7.18 17.31
N ASP A 106 7.47 6.74 16.83
CA ASP A 106 7.62 5.87 15.65
C ASP A 106 6.84 4.56 15.76
N TRP A 107 6.74 3.98 16.94
CA TRP A 107 5.96 2.76 17.13
C TRP A 107 4.46 2.93 16.79
N VAL A 108 3.90 4.14 16.93
CA VAL A 108 2.51 4.42 16.53
C VAL A 108 2.39 4.38 15.01
N ASN A 109 3.35 4.96 14.27
CA ASN A 109 3.39 4.94 12.82
C ASN A 109 3.51 3.50 12.29
N ILE A 110 4.36 2.69 12.92
CA ILE A 110 4.49 1.26 12.62
C ILE A 110 3.15 0.53 12.89
N THR A 111 2.49 0.85 14.01
CA THR A 111 1.19 0.25 14.33
C THR A 111 0.11 0.62 13.31
N ILE A 112 0.05 1.88 12.86
CA ILE A 112 -0.87 2.34 11.81
C ILE A 112 -0.65 1.53 10.53
N PHE A 113 0.60 1.33 10.12
CA PHE A 113 0.94 0.52 8.94
C PHE A 113 0.40 -0.92 9.05
N PHE A 114 0.66 -1.62 10.15
CA PHE A 114 0.18 -2.99 10.34
C PHE A 114 -1.33 -3.08 10.52
N LEU A 115 -1.99 -2.07 11.10
CA LEU A 115 -3.46 -2.01 11.15
C LEU A 115 -4.06 -1.85 9.75
N ALA A 116 -3.48 -0.99 8.92
CA ALA A 116 -3.90 -0.82 7.53
C ALA A 116 -3.71 -2.11 6.71
N ASP A 117 -2.58 -2.79 6.89
CA ASP A 117 -2.27 -4.08 6.27
C ASP A 117 -3.26 -5.18 6.71
N ALA A 118 -3.52 -5.30 8.00
CA ALA A 118 -4.51 -6.24 8.53
C ALA A 118 -5.93 -5.95 8.00
N LEU A 119 -6.32 -4.68 7.95
CA LEU A 119 -7.62 -4.25 7.46
C LEU A 119 -7.80 -4.63 5.99
N LEU A 120 -6.82 -4.34 5.13
CA LEU A 120 -6.92 -4.65 3.71
C LEU A 120 -7.06 -6.16 3.44
N TYR A 121 -6.27 -7.02 4.11
CA TYR A 121 -6.36 -8.47 3.92
C TYR A 121 -7.63 -9.06 4.53
N PHE A 122 -8.10 -8.52 5.65
CA PHE A 122 -9.40 -8.89 6.20
C PHE A 122 -10.56 -8.57 5.23
N VAL A 123 -10.56 -7.36 4.65
CA VAL A 123 -11.59 -6.93 3.70
C VAL A 123 -11.48 -7.73 2.40
N SER A 124 -10.26 -7.99 1.89
CA SER A 124 -10.03 -8.85 0.74
C SER A 124 -10.66 -10.23 0.94
N TYR A 125 -10.35 -10.90 2.04
CA TYR A 125 -10.95 -12.18 2.39
C TYR A 125 -12.48 -12.15 2.42
N ARG A 126 -13.05 -11.15 3.09
CA ARG A 126 -14.52 -11.02 3.24
C ARG A 126 -15.19 -10.83 1.89
N LEU A 127 -14.74 -9.86 1.09
CA LEU A 127 -15.36 -9.54 -0.19
C LEU A 127 -15.17 -10.65 -1.23
N LEU A 128 -14.03 -11.36 -1.25
CA LEU A 128 -13.82 -12.52 -2.11
C LEU A 128 -14.80 -13.65 -1.76
N THR A 129 -14.98 -13.93 -0.47
CA THR A 129 -15.85 -15.02 -0.02
C THR A 129 -17.34 -14.70 -0.14
N ASP A 130 -17.73 -13.45 0.03
CA ASP A 130 -19.11 -12.99 -0.05
C ASP A 130 -19.56 -12.82 -1.53
N GLY A 131 -18.60 -12.78 -2.44
CA GLY A 131 -18.85 -12.65 -3.88
C GLY A 131 -19.38 -11.28 -4.28
N ALA A 132 -19.05 -10.23 -3.54
CA ALA A 132 -19.34 -8.85 -3.91
C ALA A 132 -18.53 -8.42 -5.15
N LEU A 133 -18.98 -7.37 -5.85
CA LEU A 133 -18.26 -6.74 -6.96
C LEU A 133 -17.96 -7.67 -8.17
N ARG A 134 -18.85 -8.60 -8.52
CA ARG A 134 -18.66 -9.60 -9.59
C ARG A 134 -18.85 -9.10 -11.02
N GLY A 135 -19.30 -7.88 -11.23
CA GLY A 135 -19.58 -7.35 -12.58
C GLY A 135 -18.30 -7.23 -13.42
N GLY A 136 -18.38 -7.58 -14.72
CA GLY A 136 -17.22 -7.48 -15.63
C GLY A 136 -16.63 -6.06 -15.71
N ALA A 137 -17.47 -5.04 -15.72
CA ALA A 137 -17.02 -3.64 -15.64
C ALA A 137 -16.25 -3.35 -14.34
N MET A 138 -16.70 -3.92 -13.21
CA MET A 138 -16.00 -3.76 -11.93
C MET A 138 -14.61 -4.41 -11.95
N GLN A 139 -14.45 -5.56 -12.65
CA GLN A 139 -13.12 -6.18 -12.79
C GLN A 139 -12.19 -5.31 -13.63
N LEU A 140 -12.68 -4.73 -14.73
CA LEU A 140 -11.90 -3.82 -15.55
C LEU A 140 -11.50 -2.56 -14.76
N ILE A 141 -12.46 -1.95 -14.06
CA ILE A 141 -12.19 -0.79 -13.19
C ILE A 141 -11.14 -1.14 -12.11
N GLY A 142 -11.30 -2.28 -11.43
CA GLY A 142 -10.35 -2.73 -10.42
C GLY A 142 -8.95 -2.94 -10.98
N PHE A 143 -8.85 -3.59 -12.13
CA PHE A 143 -7.57 -3.79 -12.82
C PHE A 143 -6.91 -2.46 -13.21
N VAL A 144 -7.65 -1.57 -13.88
CA VAL A 144 -7.15 -0.24 -14.29
C VAL A 144 -6.72 0.57 -13.07
N LEU A 145 -7.48 0.51 -11.98
CA LEU A 145 -7.18 1.25 -10.76
C LEU A 145 -5.87 0.79 -10.09
N LEU A 146 -5.60 -0.52 -10.04
CA LEU A 146 -4.33 -1.04 -9.52
C LEU A 146 -3.13 -0.53 -10.32
N TRP A 147 -3.23 -0.49 -11.65
CA TRP A 147 -2.17 0.05 -12.50
C TRP A 147 -2.07 1.58 -12.42
N ALA A 148 -3.19 2.27 -12.28
CA ALA A 148 -3.19 3.72 -12.07
C ALA A 148 -2.54 4.11 -10.74
N LEU A 149 -2.78 3.33 -9.69
CA LEU A 149 -2.11 3.52 -8.40
C LEU A 149 -0.60 3.27 -8.51
N LEU A 150 -0.18 2.20 -9.19
CA LEU A 150 1.24 1.94 -9.44
C LEU A 150 1.90 3.12 -10.16
N PHE A 151 1.26 3.59 -11.23
CA PHE A 151 1.75 4.76 -11.97
C PHE A 151 1.82 6.00 -11.08
N ALA A 152 0.79 6.25 -10.27
CA ALA A 152 0.75 7.40 -9.37
C ALA A 152 1.89 7.33 -8.31
N PHE A 153 2.11 6.16 -7.69
CA PHE A 153 3.20 6.00 -6.73
C PHE A 153 4.57 6.24 -7.37
N VAL A 154 4.82 5.66 -8.55
CA VAL A 154 6.08 5.88 -9.28
C VAL A 154 6.21 7.34 -9.70
N TRP A 155 5.17 7.93 -10.29
CA TRP A 155 5.21 9.31 -10.79
C TRP A 155 5.47 10.31 -9.68
N PHE A 156 4.74 10.24 -8.58
CA PHE A 156 4.84 11.20 -7.48
C PHE A 156 6.07 11.01 -6.58
N THR A 157 6.78 9.89 -6.66
CA THR A 157 8.12 9.78 -6.07
C THR A 157 9.13 10.72 -6.76
N TYR A 158 9.02 10.89 -8.10
CA TYR A 158 9.93 11.76 -8.85
C TYR A 158 9.40 13.19 -9.04
N ARG A 159 8.10 13.39 -8.93
CA ARG A 159 7.42 14.68 -9.09
C ARG A 159 6.33 14.84 -8.03
N PRO A 160 6.73 15.00 -6.77
CA PRO A 160 5.79 15.10 -5.67
C PRO A 160 4.94 16.37 -5.79
N LEU A 161 3.71 16.30 -5.27
CA LEU A 161 2.88 17.47 -5.11
C LEU A 161 3.27 18.18 -3.81
N HIS A 162 3.27 19.53 -3.81
CA HIS A 162 3.55 20.31 -2.59
C HIS A 162 2.32 20.33 -1.65
N LEU A 163 1.94 19.16 -1.17
CA LEU A 163 0.85 18.93 -0.21
C LEU A 163 1.39 18.22 1.04
N PRO A 164 0.75 18.40 2.19
CA PRO A 164 1.19 17.75 3.45
C PRO A 164 1.40 16.24 3.35
N LEU A 165 0.65 15.56 2.47
CA LEU A 165 0.75 14.12 2.23
C LEU A 165 2.14 13.70 1.70
N PHE A 166 2.81 14.56 0.96
CA PHE A 166 4.11 14.33 0.31
C PHE A 166 5.28 14.99 1.06
N LEU A 167 4.97 15.77 2.08
CA LEU A 167 5.98 16.45 2.88
C LEU A 167 6.68 15.45 3.81
N ASP A 168 7.99 15.38 3.74
CA ASP A 168 8.79 14.69 4.74
C ASP A 168 8.82 15.51 6.05
N PRO A 169 8.26 15.00 7.14
CA PRO A 169 8.23 15.72 8.41
C PRO A 169 9.60 15.83 9.10
N VAL A 170 10.62 15.11 8.62
CA VAL A 170 11.98 15.10 9.18
C VAL A 170 12.86 16.12 8.49
N SER A 171 12.90 16.10 7.16
CA SER A 171 13.75 17.00 6.36
C SER A 171 13.05 18.31 5.98
N GLY A 172 11.71 18.33 5.94
CA GLY A 172 10.93 19.44 5.41
C GLY A 172 10.90 19.50 3.86
N CYS A 173 11.42 18.47 3.19
CA CYS A 173 11.53 18.40 1.73
C CYS A 173 10.41 17.55 1.10
N TYR A 174 10.43 17.45 -0.24
CA TYR A 174 9.46 16.68 -1.02
C TYR A 174 10.19 15.68 -1.93
N GLY A 175 9.96 14.38 -1.72
CA GLY A 175 10.48 13.32 -2.57
C GLY A 175 12.00 13.35 -2.71
N LEU A 176 12.49 13.28 -3.95
CA LEU A 176 13.94 13.27 -4.26
C LEU A 176 14.56 14.66 -4.35
N GLU A 177 13.86 15.71 -3.96
CA GLU A 177 14.38 17.08 -3.98
C GLU A 177 15.38 17.28 -2.82
N THR A 178 16.67 17.34 -3.15
CA THR A 178 17.73 17.69 -2.20
C THR A 178 18.76 18.60 -2.89
N PRO A 179 19.18 19.71 -2.24
CA PRO A 179 18.70 20.30 -0.98
C PRO A 179 17.45 21.16 -1.18
N CYS A 180 16.58 21.19 -0.21
CA CYS A 180 15.44 22.09 -0.17
C CYS A 180 15.84 23.46 0.37
#